data_3a94c20e8f80e43f0d0ef40a8cc26452
#
_entry.id   3a94c20e8f80e43f0d0ef40a8cc26452
#
_cell.length_a   1.000
_cell.length_b   1.000
_cell.length_c   1.000
_cell.angle_alpha   90.00
_cell.angle_beta   90.00
_cell.angle_gamma   90.00
#
_symmetry.space_group_name_H-M   'P 1'
#
loop_
_entity.id
_entity.type
_entity.pdbx_description
1 polymer ?
#
loop_
_entity_poly.entity_id
_entity_poly.type
_entity_poly.pdbx_seq_one_letter_code
_entity_poly.pdbx_strand_id
1 'polypeptide(L)'
;MAEVKQTEVNEKKAVETKAQRVERLKRSKNAWDHFDEIQQFARDGFDSIPPEWLGTYFRSWGIYTQGDGVGVVGGKNGEGKARPFFMVRIRIPNGLLRTEQVRTIATLAAKHGRGVADITVRQNIQLHWVTIESLPDVLQSLWNVGLTTTGACGDVARNITGCPLAGLDGQEIIDASPLALAIDRELGGNSEFYNLPRKFKISITGCRHWCSYPEINDIGLTATTRQRGGKHEVGFTLRVGGGLSTNPHLAVSLNAFIKPEQVISVVRGVAEIFRASEVLRQSREKARLKFLFLEHGWTAESFLAELQQRIGLSLDPGEREEIPADIHRDHVGVHDQKQPGLVYIGASVLRGRITPQQLHLAADLADRYADGHVRNTVMQNLLIVNVRKESAALVAAELTAAGLPVHASVFARGTIACTGLEFCKLALTETKSFARWLTRELEDRLPAFEEQLKLHITGCPNSCGQHWIADIGIEGKKIKQDGRMVDAYYFCVGGSVGQFASIARPVGYRCSAGTVPEAIERLLEGFNTRREGNENLRQFFNRHTNEELRALLAGSSVGPIERDLAFGPVPHGVEG
;
A
#
# COMPACT_ATOMS: atom_id res chain seq x y z
N MET A 1 12.56 -70.20 -25.76
CA MET A 1 13.27 -68.93 -25.49
C MET A 1 12.30 -67.81 -25.75
N ALA A 2 11.74 -67.25 -24.69
CA ALA A 2 10.82 -66.10 -24.77
C ALA A 2 11.59 -64.85 -24.32
N GLU A 3 11.73 -63.89 -25.24
CA GLU A 3 12.35 -62.60 -25.01
C GLU A 3 11.46 -61.77 -24.06
N VAL A 4 11.98 -61.42 -22.91
CA VAL A 4 11.38 -60.43 -21.98
C VAL A 4 11.73 -59.03 -22.54
N LYS A 5 10.74 -58.35 -23.12
CA LYS A 5 10.83 -56.92 -23.40
C LYS A 5 10.82 -56.12 -22.12
N GLN A 6 11.95 -55.54 -21.72
CA GLN A 6 12.05 -54.50 -20.73
C GLN A 6 11.32 -53.24 -21.25
N THR A 7 10.20 -52.93 -20.58
CA THR A 7 9.51 -51.63 -20.77
C THR A 7 10.26 -50.58 -19.94
N GLU A 8 11.03 -49.75 -20.59
CA GLU A 8 11.56 -48.50 -19.99
C GLU A 8 10.39 -47.58 -19.63
N VAL A 9 10.13 -47.46 -18.33
CA VAL A 9 9.21 -46.46 -17.81
C VAL A 9 9.92 -45.12 -17.89
N ASN A 10 9.56 -44.33 -18.90
CA ASN A 10 9.98 -42.96 -19.05
C ASN A 10 9.34 -42.14 -17.93
N GLU A 11 10.02 -41.97 -16.80
CA GLU A 11 9.65 -41.02 -15.77
C GLU A 11 9.75 -39.59 -16.38
N LYS A 12 8.61 -39.07 -16.82
CA LYS A 12 8.50 -37.63 -17.14
C LYS A 12 8.86 -36.85 -15.89
N LYS A 13 10.07 -36.28 -15.84
CA LYS A 13 10.46 -35.33 -14.78
C LYS A 13 9.34 -34.29 -14.66
N ALA A 14 8.68 -34.27 -13.51
CA ALA A 14 7.62 -33.30 -13.22
C ALA A 14 8.21 -31.88 -13.40
N VAL A 15 7.58 -31.06 -14.25
CA VAL A 15 8.04 -29.70 -14.52
C VAL A 15 7.87 -28.88 -13.24
N GLU A 16 8.97 -28.30 -12.76
CA GLU A 16 8.98 -27.44 -11.57
C GLU A 16 7.98 -26.29 -11.72
N THR A 17 7.06 -26.16 -10.77
CA THR A 17 6.09 -25.07 -10.75
C THR A 17 6.76 -23.72 -10.41
N LYS A 18 6.12 -22.60 -10.76
CA LYS A 18 6.60 -21.25 -10.38
C LYS A 18 6.77 -21.10 -8.86
N ALA A 19 5.89 -21.70 -8.05
CA ALA A 19 6.01 -21.67 -6.60
C ALA A 19 7.25 -22.41 -6.14
N GLN A 20 7.43 -23.65 -6.57
CA GLN A 20 8.59 -24.49 -6.23
C GLN A 20 9.91 -23.80 -6.61
N ARG A 21 9.98 -23.24 -7.83
CA ARG A 21 11.18 -22.50 -8.29
C ARG A 21 11.51 -21.32 -7.37
N VAL A 22 10.52 -20.50 -7.01
CA VAL A 22 10.76 -19.34 -6.14
C VAL A 22 11.18 -19.79 -4.75
N GLU A 23 10.54 -20.82 -4.18
CA GLU A 23 10.91 -21.35 -2.85
C GLU A 23 12.32 -21.94 -2.86
N ARG A 24 12.70 -22.69 -3.90
CA ARG A 24 14.06 -23.21 -4.06
C ARG A 24 15.09 -22.08 -4.10
N LEU A 25 14.85 -21.04 -4.90
CA LEU A 25 15.75 -19.88 -5.00
C LEU A 25 15.90 -19.15 -3.66
N LYS A 26 14.82 -18.92 -2.93
CA LYS A 26 14.87 -18.28 -1.61
C LYS A 26 15.58 -19.12 -0.56
N ARG A 27 15.51 -20.45 -0.65
CA ARG A 27 16.21 -21.37 0.25
C ARG A 27 17.70 -21.52 -0.07
N SER A 28 18.06 -21.39 -1.36
CA SER A 28 19.45 -21.57 -1.81
C SER A 28 20.35 -20.36 -1.56
N LYS A 29 19.77 -19.14 -1.46
CA LYS A 29 20.55 -17.91 -1.33
C LYS A 29 19.77 -16.83 -0.58
N ASN A 30 20.40 -16.23 0.43
CA ASN A 30 19.98 -14.95 0.98
C ASN A 30 20.62 -13.83 0.14
N ALA A 31 19.86 -13.20 -0.73
CA ALA A 31 20.40 -12.18 -1.62
C ALA A 31 20.95 -10.94 -0.89
N TRP A 32 20.56 -10.70 0.37
CA TRP A 32 21.07 -9.57 1.16
C TRP A 32 22.57 -9.69 1.48
N ASP A 33 23.12 -10.90 1.45
CA ASP A 33 24.55 -11.16 1.71
C ASP A 33 25.41 -10.97 0.44
N HIS A 34 24.82 -10.61 -0.71
CA HIS A 34 25.46 -10.59 -2.02
C HIS A 34 25.39 -9.22 -2.71
N PHE A 35 25.82 -8.17 -2.03
CA PHE A 35 25.97 -6.84 -2.62
C PHE A 35 27.09 -6.79 -3.68
N ASP A 36 28.12 -7.60 -3.51
CA ASP A 36 29.22 -7.78 -4.45
C ASP A 36 28.76 -8.21 -5.85
N GLU A 37 27.74 -9.08 -5.93
CA GLU A 37 27.14 -9.46 -7.21
C GLU A 37 26.46 -8.26 -7.89
N ILE A 38 25.76 -7.40 -7.11
CA ILE A 38 25.15 -6.15 -7.67
C ILE A 38 26.25 -5.23 -8.21
N GLN A 39 27.37 -5.11 -7.49
CA GLN A 39 28.53 -4.34 -7.98
C GLN A 39 29.14 -4.96 -9.23
N GLN A 40 29.16 -6.28 -9.34
CA GLN A 40 29.64 -6.96 -10.55
C GLN A 40 28.72 -6.67 -11.75
N PHE A 41 27.38 -6.82 -11.57
CA PHE A 41 26.43 -6.47 -12.62
C PHE A 41 26.52 -5.00 -13.05
N ALA A 42 26.82 -4.10 -12.12
CA ALA A 42 27.03 -2.68 -12.43
C ALA A 42 28.26 -2.43 -13.33
N ARG A 43 29.29 -3.27 -13.23
CA ARG A 43 30.46 -3.22 -14.13
C ARG A 43 30.20 -3.86 -15.48
N ASP A 44 29.46 -4.97 -15.48
CA ASP A 44 29.29 -5.83 -16.68
C ASP A 44 28.05 -5.46 -17.51
N GLY A 45 27.16 -4.61 -16.97
CA GLY A 45 25.96 -4.14 -17.64
C GLY A 45 24.73 -5.03 -17.44
N PHE A 46 23.57 -4.52 -17.87
CA PHE A 46 22.25 -5.13 -17.65
C PHE A 46 22.14 -6.56 -18.19
N ASP A 47 22.73 -6.86 -19.33
CA ASP A 47 22.63 -8.18 -19.98
C ASP A 47 23.41 -9.28 -19.24
N SER A 48 24.30 -8.92 -18.33
CA SER A 48 25.03 -9.85 -17.48
C SER A 48 24.18 -10.41 -16.31
N ILE A 49 23.01 -9.81 -16.04
CA ILE A 49 22.22 -10.15 -14.86
C ILE A 49 21.48 -11.48 -15.06
N PRO A 50 21.72 -12.48 -14.20
CA PRO A 50 21.02 -13.75 -14.27
C PRO A 50 19.50 -13.62 -14.10
N PRO A 51 18.68 -14.46 -14.76
CA PRO A 51 17.21 -14.41 -14.67
C PRO A 51 16.65 -14.52 -13.26
N GLU A 52 17.31 -15.25 -12.35
CA GLU A 52 16.92 -15.36 -10.93
C GLU A 52 17.08 -14.05 -10.17
N TRP A 53 18.10 -13.23 -10.50
CA TRP A 53 18.23 -11.90 -9.94
C TRP A 53 17.10 -10.99 -10.40
N LEU A 54 16.82 -10.93 -11.70
CA LEU A 54 15.72 -10.13 -12.26
C LEU A 54 14.35 -10.60 -11.74
N GLY A 55 14.16 -11.91 -11.57
CA GLY A 55 12.90 -12.51 -11.19
C GLY A 55 12.64 -12.58 -9.68
N THR A 56 13.68 -12.72 -8.85
CA THR A 56 13.54 -13.06 -7.42
C THR A 56 14.40 -12.20 -6.50
N TYR A 57 15.73 -12.20 -6.69
CA TYR A 57 16.66 -11.67 -5.68
C TYR A 57 16.61 -10.14 -5.53
N PHE A 58 16.57 -9.37 -6.62
CA PHE A 58 16.41 -7.91 -6.54
C PHE A 58 15.19 -7.45 -5.75
N ARG A 59 14.12 -8.26 -5.74
CA ARG A 59 12.90 -7.89 -5.01
C ARG A 59 13.14 -7.75 -3.51
N SER A 60 13.98 -8.57 -2.91
CA SER A 60 14.31 -8.47 -1.49
C SER A 60 15.14 -7.23 -1.17
N TRP A 61 15.90 -6.73 -2.14
CA TRP A 61 16.61 -5.45 -2.08
C TRP A 61 15.72 -4.22 -2.29
N GLY A 62 14.42 -4.39 -2.49
CA GLY A 62 13.52 -3.27 -2.79
C GLY A 62 13.53 -2.82 -4.24
N ILE A 63 14.07 -3.64 -5.15
CA ILE A 63 14.36 -3.31 -6.53
C ILE A 63 13.51 -4.16 -7.48
N TYR A 64 12.94 -3.53 -8.50
CA TYR A 64 12.22 -4.19 -9.59
C TYR A 64 12.66 -3.64 -10.94
N THR A 65 12.77 -4.50 -11.96
CA THR A 65 12.84 -4.02 -13.35
C THR A 65 11.54 -3.32 -13.73
N GLN A 66 11.65 -2.22 -14.45
CA GLN A 66 10.51 -1.50 -15.01
C GLN A 66 9.88 -2.28 -16.18
N GLY A 67 8.60 -2.02 -16.45
CA GLY A 67 7.89 -2.54 -17.61
C GLY A 67 8.24 -1.80 -18.90
N ASP A 68 7.75 -2.31 -20.01
CA ASP A 68 7.92 -1.72 -21.35
C ASP A 68 6.87 -0.65 -21.69
N GLY A 69 5.91 -0.41 -20.80
CA GLY A 69 4.85 0.56 -21.01
C GLY A 69 3.68 0.06 -21.87
N VAL A 70 3.74 -1.18 -22.35
CA VAL A 70 2.68 -1.75 -23.20
C VAL A 70 1.57 -2.41 -22.38
N GLY A 71 1.92 -2.97 -21.22
CA GLY A 71 1.00 -3.71 -20.36
C GLY A 71 0.73 -5.14 -20.83
N VAL A 72 0.02 -5.87 -19.97
CA VAL A 72 -0.37 -7.24 -20.27
C VAL A 72 -1.76 -7.27 -20.86
N VAL A 73 -1.87 -7.74 -22.04
CA VAL A 73 -3.15 -8.04 -22.69
C VAL A 73 -3.38 -9.54 -22.60
N GLY A 74 -3.86 -9.98 -21.45
CA GLY A 74 -4.29 -11.35 -21.24
C GLY A 74 -3.18 -12.42 -21.33
N GLY A 75 -3.18 -13.36 -20.46
CA GLY A 75 -2.29 -14.51 -20.50
C GLY A 75 -1.79 -14.93 -19.12
N LYS A 76 -1.57 -16.22 -19.01
CA LYS A 76 -1.21 -16.93 -17.77
C LYS A 76 0.12 -16.48 -17.14
N ASN A 77 0.97 -15.76 -17.89
CA ASN A 77 2.30 -15.29 -17.48
C ASN A 77 2.48 -13.78 -17.60
N GLY A 78 1.44 -13.09 -17.66
CA GLY A 78 1.12 -11.70 -17.68
C GLY A 78 2.11 -10.65 -17.17
N GLU A 79 3.38 -10.75 -17.48
CA GLU A 79 4.34 -9.69 -17.18
C GLU A 79 4.82 -9.08 -18.50
N GLY A 80 4.69 -7.77 -18.69
CA GLY A 80 5.30 -7.04 -19.79
C GLY A 80 6.83 -7.24 -19.78
N LYS A 81 7.48 -6.98 -20.90
CA LYS A 81 8.93 -7.11 -21.01
C LYS A 81 9.63 -6.15 -20.05
N ALA A 82 10.71 -6.60 -19.42
CA ALA A 82 11.56 -5.75 -18.62
C ALA A 82 12.38 -4.81 -19.53
N ARG A 83 12.44 -3.53 -19.14
CA ARG A 83 13.40 -2.57 -19.68
C ARG A 83 14.68 -2.59 -18.85
N PRO A 84 15.82 -2.11 -19.36
CA PRO A 84 17.09 -2.05 -18.63
C PRO A 84 17.10 -0.92 -17.57
N PHE A 85 15.98 -0.70 -16.91
CA PHE A 85 15.80 0.28 -15.84
C PHE A 85 15.13 -0.36 -14.64
N PHE A 86 15.43 0.18 -13.47
CA PHE A 86 14.90 -0.29 -12.21
C PHE A 86 14.06 0.78 -11.51
N MET A 87 13.02 0.32 -10.84
CA MET A 87 12.39 1.01 -9.73
C MET A 87 13.12 0.63 -8.44
N VAL A 88 13.55 1.61 -7.68
CA VAL A 88 14.16 1.44 -6.35
C VAL A 88 13.22 2.00 -5.30
N ARG A 89 12.82 1.18 -4.33
CA ARG A 89 11.92 1.59 -3.24
C ARG A 89 12.71 1.79 -1.96
N ILE A 90 12.69 3.01 -1.45
CA ILE A 90 13.35 3.40 -0.21
C ILE A 90 12.41 3.08 0.95
N ARG A 91 12.90 2.31 1.95
CA ARG A 91 12.17 1.95 3.15
C ARG A 91 12.19 3.12 4.13
N ILE A 92 11.01 3.56 4.57
CA ILE A 92 10.84 4.72 5.45
C ILE A 92 9.81 4.34 6.53
N PRO A 93 10.26 3.72 7.65
CA PRO A 93 9.39 3.28 8.72
C PRO A 93 8.56 4.44 9.27
N ASN A 94 7.25 4.22 9.40
CA ASN A 94 6.27 5.22 9.82
C ASN A 94 6.29 6.53 8.99
N GLY A 95 6.94 6.54 7.83
CA GLY A 95 7.07 7.71 6.97
C GLY A 95 7.99 8.81 7.51
N LEU A 96 8.80 8.53 8.53
CA LEU A 96 9.62 9.54 9.23
C LEU A 96 10.91 9.81 8.46
N LEU A 97 11.18 11.08 8.17
CA LEU A 97 12.37 11.54 7.45
C LEU A 97 12.98 12.77 8.14
N ARG A 98 14.31 12.80 8.20
CA ARG A 98 15.07 14.02 8.46
C ARG A 98 15.38 14.76 7.16
N THR A 99 15.57 16.05 7.22
CA THR A 99 15.85 16.90 6.03
C THR A 99 17.07 16.44 5.24
N GLU A 100 18.12 15.94 5.89
CA GLU A 100 19.28 15.35 5.22
C GLU A 100 18.88 14.15 4.34
N GLN A 101 18.00 13.29 4.85
CA GLN A 101 17.48 12.13 4.10
C GLN A 101 16.62 12.58 2.91
N VAL A 102 15.77 13.61 3.11
CA VAL A 102 14.95 14.20 2.04
C VAL A 102 15.84 14.76 0.92
N ARG A 103 16.90 15.50 1.27
CA ARG A 103 17.85 16.08 0.30
C ARG A 103 18.62 14.99 -0.46
N THR A 104 19.01 13.93 0.22
CA THR A 104 19.65 12.77 -0.43
C THR A 104 18.72 12.13 -1.45
N ILE A 105 17.46 11.88 -1.09
CA ILE A 105 16.45 11.34 -2.01
C ILE A 105 16.23 12.30 -3.20
N ALA A 106 16.14 13.60 -2.95
CA ALA A 106 15.99 14.61 -4.00
C ALA A 106 17.17 14.60 -4.98
N THR A 107 18.39 14.54 -4.47
CA THR A 107 19.62 14.46 -5.27
C THR A 107 19.65 13.20 -6.13
N LEU A 108 19.30 12.03 -5.54
CA LEU A 108 19.22 10.77 -6.26
C LEU A 108 18.10 10.78 -7.32
N ALA A 109 16.95 11.38 -7.03
CA ALA A 109 15.87 11.53 -7.99
C ALA A 109 16.27 12.43 -9.17
N ALA A 110 17.02 13.51 -8.92
CA ALA A 110 17.55 14.38 -9.96
C ALA A 110 18.60 13.65 -10.83
N LYS A 111 19.57 12.98 -10.19
CA LYS A 111 20.73 12.36 -10.86
C LYS A 111 20.34 11.07 -11.60
N HIS A 112 19.53 10.21 -10.98
CA HIS A 112 19.25 8.85 -11.44
C HIS A 112 17.78 8.57 -11.75
N GLY A 113 16.84 9.44 -11.29
CA GLY A 113 15.39 9.24 -11.38
C GLY A 113 14.70 10.08 -12.45
N ARG A 114 15.44 10.73 -13.35
CA ARG A 114 14.89 11.64 -14.37
C ARG A 114 14.01 12.76 -13.79
N GLY A 115 14.35 13.24 -12.59
CA GLY A 115 13.66 14.35 -11.93
C GLY A 115 12.30 14.00 -11.34
N VAL A 116 12.04 12.72 -11.04
CA VAL A 116 10.79 12.31 -10.40
C VAL A 116 11.02 11.30 -9.27
N ALA A 117 10.20 11.41 -8.24
CA ALA A 117 10.05 10.41 -7.19
C ALA A 117 8.56 10.19 -6.90
N ASP A 118 8.19 9.03 -6.36
CA ASP A 118 6.81 8.69 -6.04
C ASP A 118 6.66 8.32 -4.56
N ILE A 119 5.87 9.08 -3.80
CA ILE A 119 5.41 8.72 -2.46
C ILE A 119 4.38 7.58 -2.59
N THR A 120 4.48 6.56 -1.74
CA THR A 120 3.62 5.38 -1.83
C THR A 120 2.58 5.32 -0.71
N VAL A 121 1.50 4.56 -0.92
CA VAL A 121 0.49 4.24 0.11
C VAL A 121 1.04 3.46 1.33
N ARG A 122 2.34 3.19 1.36
CA ARG A 122 3.03 2.62 2.53
C ARG A 122 4.14 3.53 3.02
N GLN A 123 3.98 4.83 2.84
CA GLN A 123 4.87 5.87 3.35
C GLN A 123 6.33 5.77 2.86
N ASN A 124 6.59 4.98 1.81
CA ASN A 124 7.89 4.89 1.15
C ASN A 124 8.04 5.93 0.06
N ILE A 125 9.26 6.09 -0.46
CA ILE A 125 9.52 6.81 -1.70
C ILE A 125 10.11 5.83 -2.72
N GLN A 126 9.73 5.96 -3.99
CA GLN A 126 10.26 5.20 -5.12
C GLN A 126 11.02 6.13 -6.05
N LEU A 127 12.19 5.68 -6.49
CA LEU A 127 12.91 6.22 -7.63
C LEU A 127 12.66 5.31 -8.83
N HIS A 128 12.58 5.91 -10.01
CA HIS A 128 12.39 5.22 -11.27
C HIS A 128 13.57 5.51 -12.21
N TRP A 129 13.69 4.77 -13.30
CA TRP A 129 14.73 4.94 -14.32
C TRP A 129 16.16 4.67 -13.86
N VAL A 130 16.35 4.10 -12.68
CA VAL A 130 17.68 3.75 -12.17
C VAL A 130 18.29 2.67 -13.04
N THR A 131 19.54 2.86 -13.50
CA THR A 131 20.27 1.86 -14.28
C THR A 131 21.07 0.93 -13.38
N ILE A 132 21.50 -0.22 -13.86
CA ILE A 132 22.32 -1.14 -13.08
C ILE A 132 23.66 -0.50 -12.67
N GLU A 133 24.27 0.28 -13.57
CA GLU A 133 25.54 0.96 -13.37
C GLU A 133 25.47 1.98 -12.22
N SER A 134 24.31 2.63 -12.02
CA SER A 134 24.09 3.62 -10.96
C SER A 134 23.59 3.01 -9.65
N LEU A 135 23.16 1.76 -9.67
CA LEU A 135 22.53 1.12 -8.52
C LEU A 135 23.43 1.05 -7.27
N PRO A 136 24.74 0.71 -7.34
CA PRO A 136 25.62 0.75 -6.17
C PRO A 136 25.75 2.15 -5.55
N ASP A 137 25.86 3.21 -6.36
CA ASP A 137 25.92 4.60 -5.90
C ASP A 137 24.62 5.01 -5.17
N VAL A 138 23.47 4.63 -5.73
CA VAL A 138 22.15 4.88 -5.13
C VAL A 138 22.03 4.20 -3.77
N LEU A 139 22.40 2.93 -3.65
CA LEU A 139 22.33 2.18 -2.40
C LEU A 139 23.29 2.75 -1.35
N GLN A 140 24.53 3.04 -1.73
CA GLN A 140 25.54 3.59 -0.81
C GLN A 140 25.15 4.98 -0.31
N SER A 141 24.62 5.84 -1.18
CA SER A 141 24.16 7.19 -0.81
C SER A 141 23.02 7.14 0.21
N LEU A 142 22.10 6.17 0.07
CA LEU A 142 21.02 5.96 1.03
C LEU A 142 21.55 5.46 2.37
N TRP A 143 22.48 4.51 2.38
CA TRP A 143 23.09 3.97 3.61
C TRP A 143 23.86 5.04 4.38
N ASN A 144 24.54 5.95 3.70
CA ASN A 144 25.30 7.04 4.32
C ASN A 144 24.42 7.97 5.18
N VAL A 145 23.12 8.04 4.89
CA VAL A 145 22.14 8.84 5.67
C VAL A 145 21.21 7.96 6.54
N GLY A 146 21.55 6.66 6.68
CA GLY A 146 20.77 5.72 7.49
C GLY A 146 19.44 5.28 6.86
N LEU A 147 19.28 5.39 5.54
CA LEU A 147 18.16 4.84 4.79
C LEU A 147 18.57 3.50 4.14
N THR A 148 17.58 2.65 3.85
CA THR A 148 17.79 1.38 3.17
C THR A 148 16.67 1.09 2.19
N THR A 149 16.94 0.22 1.22
CA THR A 149 15.93 -0.36 0.33
C THR A 149 15.62 -1.81 0.71
N THR A 150 16.45 -2.41 1.57
CA THR A 150 16.36 -3.81 2.01
C THR A 150 14.98 -4.07 2.63
N GLY A 151 14.30 -5.12 2.15
CA GLY A 151 12.98 -5.48 2.64
C GLY A 151 11.82 -4.57 2.18
N ALA A 152 12.08 -3.50 1.42
CA ALA A 152 10.98 -2.66 0.89
C ALA A 152 10.09 -3.40 -0.12
N CYS A 153 10.59 -4.48 -0.71
CA CYS A 153 9.88 -5.37 -1.65
C CYS A 153 10.15 -6.85 -1.31
N GLY A 154 9.65 -7.78 -2.14
CA GLY A 154 9.93 -9.22 -1.98
C GLY A 154 8.99 -9.95 -1.00
N ASP A 155 9.37 -11.15 -0.65
CA ASP A 155 8.64 -12.05 0.26
C ASP A 155 9.23 -11.95 1.68
N VAL A 156 9.15 -10.76 2.24
CA VAL A 156 9.77 -10.33 3.50
C VAL A 156 8.84 -9.39 4.25
N ALA A 157 9.19 -9.03 5.47
CA ALA A 157 8.51 -7.96 6.21
C ALA A 157 8.71 -6.62 5.47
N ARG A 158 7.58 -6.00 5.08
CA ARG A 158 7.56 -4.72 4.34
C ARG A 158 7.68 -3.56 5.30
N ASN A 159 7.84 -2.36 4.74
CA ASN A 159 7.84 -1.13 5.54
C ASN A 159 6.72 -1.13 6.58
N ILE A 160 7.02 -0.70 7.79
CA ILE A 160 6.03 -0.55 8.86
C ILE A 160 5.28 0.77 8.63
N THR A 161 3.96 0.69 8.51
CA THR A 161 3.12 1.88 8.39
C THR A 161 2.54 2.27 9.74
N GLY A 162 2.41 3.57 9.98
CA GLY A 162 1.84 4.10 11.21
C GLY A 162 1.15 5.45 10.98
N CYS A 163 0.59 6.01 12.04
CA CYS A 163 0.04 7.34 11.97
C CYS A 163 1.15 8.35 11.65
N PRO A 164 1.01 9.18 10.61
CA PRO A 164 2.02 10.19 10.30
C PRO A 164 2.12 11.30 11.36
N LEU A 165 1.12 11.38 12.26
CA LEU A 165 1.09 12.32 13.39
C LEU A 165 1.46 11.67 14.73
N ALA A 166 2.00 10.45 14.74
CA ALA A 166 2.43 9.82 15.98
C ALA A 166 3.43 10.73 16.74
N GLY A 167 3.17 10.95 18.03
CA GLY A 167 3.89 11.90 18.88
C GLY A 167 3.42 13.36 18.79
N LEU A 168 2.47 13.69 17.89
CA LEU A 168 2.04 15.06 17.61
C LEU A 168 0.54 15.28 17.76
N ASP A 169 -0.28 14.24 17.61
CA ASP A 169 -1.74 14.34 17.65
C ASP A 169 -2.24 14.49 19.08
N GLY A 170 -3.00 15.55 19.38
CA GLY A 170 -3.62 15.75 20.70
C GLY A 170 -4.65 14.69 21.08
N GLN A 171 -5.14 13.90 20.11
CA GLN A 171 -6.12 12.84 20.33
C GLN A 171 -5.51 11.43 20.32
N GLU A 172 -4.19 11.30 20.21
CA GLU A 172 -3.56 9.99 20.27
C GLU A 172 -3.60 9.40 21.70
N ILE A 173 -3.74 8.09 21.77
CA ILE A 173 -3.70 7.33 23.02
C ILE A 173 -2.25 7.15 23.48
N ILE A 174 -1.36 6.88 22.52
CA ILE A 174 0.07 6.68 22.75
C ILE A 174 0.85 7.07 21.48
N ASP A 175 2.05 7.62 21.66
CA ASP A 175 3.00 7.73 20.55
C ASP A 175 3.48 6.33 20.15
N ALA A 176 2.99 5.83 19.01
CA ALA A 176 3.36 4.52 18.50
C ALA A 176 4.62 4.54 17.60
N SER A 177 5.21 5.72 17.33
CA SER A 177 6.37 5.81 16.45
C SER A 177 7.61 5.06 16.97
N PRO A 178 7.94 5.04 18.28
CA PRO A 178 9.05 4.24 18.79
C PRO A 178 8.84 2.73 18.59
N LEU A 179 7.59 2.27 18.73
CA LEU A 179 7.24 0.85 18.49
C LEU A 179 7.29 0.51 17.00
N ALA A 180 6.84 1.40 16.12
CA ALA A 180 6.97 1.19 14.66
C ALA A 180 8.44 1.03 14.25
N LEU A 181 9.33 1.87 14.78
CA LEU A 181 10.78 1.78 14.55
C LEU A 181 11.39 0.51 15.20
N ALA A 182 10.90 0.10 16.37
CA ALA A 182 11.36 -1.14 17.02
C ALA A 182 10.95 -2.39 16.22
N ILE A 183 9.71 -2.45 15.71
CA ILE A 183 9.25 -3.51 14.82
C ILE A 183 10.11 -3.54 13.54
N ASP A 184 10.45 -2.37 13.00
CA ASP A 184 11.30 -2.29 11.81
C ASP A 184 12.70 -2.83 12.08
N ARG A 185 13.32 -2.52 13.21
CA ARG A 185 14.62 -3.08 13.61
C ARG A 185 14.59 -4.59 13.84
N GLU A 186 13.47 -5.11 14.38
CA GLU A 186 13.29 -6.54 14.63
C GLU A 186 13.19 -7.37 13.34
N LEU A 187 12.40 -6.90 12.38
CA LEU A 187 12.06 -7.68 11.19
C LEU A 187 12.72 -7.19 9.90
N GLY A 188 13.07 -5.89 9.84
CA GLY A 188 13.57 -5.24 8.63
C GLY A 188 15.03 -5.57 8.38
N GLY A 189 15.34 -6.32 7.31
CA GLY A 189 16.71 -6.77 7.01
C GLY A 189 17.19 -7.93 7.90
N ASN A 190 16.34 -8.47 8.77
CA ASN A 190 16.65 -9.63 9.58
C ASN A 190 16.64 -10.91 8.73
N SER A 191 17.78 -11.59 8.62
CA SER A 191 17.98 -12.80 7.82
C SER A 191 17.05 -13.96 8.21
N GLU A 192 16.60 -14.03 9.47
CA GLU A 192 15.61 -15.02 9.90
C GLU A 192 14.29 -14.88 9.13
N PHE A 193 13.91 -13.66 8.71
CA PHE A 193 12.68 -13.34 8.00
C PHE A 193 12.90 -13.02 6.52
N TYR A 194 14.08 -13.34 5.97
CA TYR A 194 14.38 -13.21 4.56
C TYR A 194 13.45 -14.04 3.67
N ASN A 195 13.09 -15.25 4.10
CA ASN A 195 12.31 -16.21 3.33
C ASN A 195 10.92 -16.42 3.96
N LEU A 196 10.04 -15.43 3.86
CA LEU A 196 8.61 -15.62 4.17
C LEU A 196 7.87 -16.22 2.96
N PRO A 197 6.69 -16.87 3.15
CA PRO A 197 5.88 -17.38 2.04
C PRO A 197 5.52 -16.28 1.02
N ARG A 198 5.25 -15.06 1.49
CA ARG A 198 4.87 -13.90 0.68
C ARG A 198 5.20 -12.60 1.40
N LYS A 199 4.97 -11.44 0.73
CA LYS A 199 5.02 -10.11 1.35
C LYS A 199 4.22 -10.08 2.65
N PHE A 200 4.80 -9.54 3.70
CA PHE A 200 4.22 -9.42 5.03
C PHE A 200 4.12 -7.94 5.42
N LYS A 201 2.93 -7.48 5.71
CA LYS A 201 2.63 -6.07 5.94
C LYS A 201 2.18 -5.83 7.37
N ILE A 202 2.73 -4.80 8.00
CA ILE A 202 2.42 -4.43 9.38
C ILE A 202 2.01 -2.97 9.42
N SER A 203 0.98 -2.69 10.22
CA SER A 203 0.54 -1.34 10.57
C SER A 203 0.38 -1.24 12.07
N ILE A 204 0.85 -0.12 12.65
CA ILE A 204 0.64 0.21 14.06
C ILE A 204 0.17 1.66 14.18
N THR A 205 -0.87 1.91 14.95
CA THR A 205 -1.39 3.25 15.18
C THR A 205 -1.71 3.50 16.64
N GLY A 206 -1.24 4.64 17.15
CA GLY A 206 -1.55 5.14 18.47
C GLY A 206 -2.75 6.09 18.51
N CYS A 207 -3.25 6.51 17.34
CA CYS A 207 -4.36 7.45 17.23
C CYS A 207 -5.72 6.73 17.11
N ARG A 208 -6.80 7.47 17.45
CA ARG A 208 -8.17 6.94 17.38
C ARG A 208 -8.75 6.90 15.96
N HIS A 209 -8.05 7.43 14.93
CA HIS A 209 -8.58 7.56 13.56
C HIS A 209 -8.14 6.45 12.59
N TRP A 210 -7.22 5.57 13.00
CA TRP A 210 -6.71 4.43 12.22
C TRP A 210 -6.28 4.77 10.79
N CYS A 211 -5.76 5.97 10.57
CA CYS A 211 -5.37 6.47 9.25
C CYS A 211 -4.30 5.62 8.53
N SER A 212 -3.66 4.67 9.21
CA SER A 212 -2.70 3.72 8.62
C SER A 212 -3.33 2.42 8.12
N TYR A 213 -4.67 2.31 8.16
CA TYR A 213 -5.47 1.19 7.65
C TYR A 213 -5.05 -0.18 8.21
N PRO A 214 -5.15 -0.38 9.54
CA PRO A 214 -4.74 -1.64 10.17
C PRO A 214 -5.47 -2.86 9.62
N GLU A 215 -6.70 -2.71 9.17
CA GLU A 215 -7.60 -3.77 8.72
C GLU A 215 -7.14 -4.48 7.44
N ILE A 216 -6.26 -3.85 6.65
CA ILE A 216 -5.79 -4.41 5.37
C ILE A 216 -4.34 -4.88 5.40
N ASN A 217 -3.80 -5.06 6.59
CA ASN A 217 -2.43 -5.53 6.83
C ASN A 217 -2.40 -6.95 7.41
N ASP A 218 -1.29 -7.66 7.23
CA ASP A 218 -1.11 -9.01 7.81
C ASP A 218 -1.06 -8.93 9.34
N ILE A 219 -0.56 -7.79 9.90
CA ILE A 219 -0.72 -7.39 11.30
C ILE A 219 -1.25 -5.95 11.33
N GLY A 220 -2.31 -5.72 12.08
CA GLY A 220 -2.81 -4.40 12.46
C GLY A 220 -2.84 -4.26 13.98
N LEU A 221 -2.08 -3.29 14.50
CA LEU A 221 -2.08 -2.93 15.91
C LEU A 221 -2.72 -1.56 16.09
N THR A 222 -3.78 -1.47 16.89
CA THR A 222 -4.49 -0.22 17.20
C THR A 222 -4.47 0.03 18.70
N ALA A 223 -4.03 1.21 19.11
CA ALA A 223 -3.98 1.56 20.52
C ALA A 223 -5.39 1.58 21.13
N THR A 224 -5.48 1.09 22.35
CA THR A 224 -6.69 1.07 23.16
C THR A 224 -6.35 1.29 24.63
N THR A 225 -7.37 1.56 25.44
CA THR A 225 -7.23 1.73 26.89
C THR A 225 -8.20 0.82 27.61
N ARG A 226 -7.84 0.41 28.82
CA ARG A 226 -8.74 -0.33 29.72
C ARG A 226 -8.59 0.10 31.16
N GLN A 227 -9.60 -0.20 31.95
CA GLN A 227 -9.57 -0.04 33.40
C GLN A 227 -9.38 -1.41 34.07
N ARG A 228 -8.34 -1.58 34.87
CA ARG A 228 -8.07 -2.82 35.61
C ARG A 228 -7.57 -2.51 37.02
N GLY A 229 -8.28 -3.00 38.00
CA GLY A 229 -7.91 -2.77 39.42
C GLY A 229 -7.80 -1.28 39.82
N GLY A 230 -8.64 -0.43 39.21
CA GLY A 230 -8.61 1.02 39.45
C GLY A 230 -7.49 1.76 38.72
N LYS A 231 -6.69 1.07 37.90
CA LYS A 231 -5.63 1.67 37.07
C LYS A 231 -6.06 1.76 35.63
N HIS A 232 -5.68 2.87 35.00
CA HIS A 232 -5.81 3.06 33.56
C HIS A 232 -4.60 2.46 32.86
N GLU A 233 -4.82 1.46 32.00
CA GLU A 233 -3.76 0.80 31.24
C GLU A 233 -3.92 1.14 29.75
N VAL A 234 -2.79 1.41 29.10
CA VAL A 234 -2.69 1.61 27.65
C VAL A 234 -2.11 0.35 27.02
N GLY A 235 -2.66 -0.07 25.91
CA GLY A 235 -2.18 -1.21 25.14
C GLY A 235 -2.68 -1.16 23.71
N PHE A 236 -2.64 -2.31 23.03
CA PHE A 236 -3.07 -2.45 21.65
C PHE A 236 -4.02 -3.63 21.49
N THR A 237 -4.97 -3.48 20.60
CA THR A 237 -5.69 -4.62 20.02
C THR A 237 -4.89 -5.18 18.86
N LEU A 238 -5.11 -6.45 18.53
CA LEU A 238 -4.39 -7.16 17.48
C LEU A 238 -5.37 -7.69 16.43
N ARG A 239 -5.12 -7.32 15.18
CA ARG A 239 -5.76 -7.91 14.01
C ARG A 239 -4.73 -8.62 13.16
N VAL A 240 -5.13 -9.76 12.55
CA VAL A 240 -4.23 -10.56 11.70
C VAL A 240 -4.91 -10.99 10.40
N GLY A 241 -4.12 -11.23 9.36
CA GLY A 241 -4.59 -11.81 8.11
C GLY A 241 -5.33 -10.86 7.17
N GLY A 242 -5.17 -9.55 7.30
CA GLY A 242 -5.71 -8.59 6.35
C GLY A 242 -4.90 -8.52 5.04
N GLY A 243 -5.58 -8.15 3.97
CA GLY A 243 -4.91 -7.92 2.69
C GLY A 243 -5.83 -7.77 1.51
N LEU A 244 -5.48 -6.87 0.63
CA LEU A 244 -6.18 -6.62 -0.63
C LEU A 244 -5.70 -7.60 -1.73
N SER A 245 -5.52 -7.13 -2.97
CA SER A 245 -5.22 -7.91 -4.16
C SER A 245 -6.48 -8.49 -4.79
N THR A 246 -6.41 -9.64 -5.43
CA THR A 246 -7.54 -10.27 -6.14
C THR A 246 -8.63 -10.78 -5.21
N ASN A 247 -8.26 -11.24 -4.02
CA ASN A 247 -9.19 -11.73 -2.98
C ASN A 247 -9.05 -10.83 -1.75
N PRO A 248 -9.72 -9.67 -1.70
CA PRO A 248 -9.62 -8.76 -0.57
C PRO A 248 -10.19 -9.42 0.70
N HIS A 249 -9.53 -9.16 1.83
CA HIS A 249 -9.94 -9.68 3.13
C HIS A 249 -9.55 -8.70 4.22
N LEU A 250 -10.47 -8.36 5.09
CA LEU A 250 -10.20 -7.57 6.27
C LEU A 250 -9.56 -8.45 7.36
N ALA A 251 -8.65 -7.88 8.12
CA ALA A 251 -7.95 -8.58 9.18
C ALA A 251 -8.93 -9.04 10.28
N VAL A 252 -8.72 -10.27 10.75
CA VAL A 252 -9.49 -10.88 11.83
C VAL A 252 -9.00 -10.29 13.17
N SER A 253 -9.92 -9.78 13.98
CA SER A 253 -9.60 -9.29 15.33
C SER A 253 -9.38 -10.47 16.27
N LEU A 254 -8.27 -10.44 17.01
CA LEU A 254 -8.00 -11.42 18.06
C LEU A 254 -8.44 -10.88 19.42
N ASN A 255 -9.01 -11.74 20.25
CA ASN A 255 -9.40 -11.38 21.62
C ASN A 255 -8.17 -11.29 22.53
N ALA A 256 -7.35 -10.26 22.31
CA ALA A 256 -6.11 -10.05 23.07
C ALA A 256 -5.84 -8.56 23.30
N PHE A 257 -5.42 -8.23 24.53
CA PHE A 257 -4.87 -6.92 24.90
C PHE A 257 -3.35 -7.04 24.96
N ILE A 258 -2.66 -6.29 24.11
CA ILE A 258 -1.20 -6.34 23.96
C ILE A 258 -0.61 -5.12 24.67
N LYS A 259 0.15 -5.34 25.73
CA LYS A 259 0.88 -4.25 26.38
C LYS A 259 2.01 -3.74 25.49
N PRO A 260 2.43 -2.47 25.60
CA PRO A 260 3.50 -1.90 24.77
C PRO A 260 4.79 -2.74 24.76
N GLU A 261 5.18 -3.27 25.91
CA GLU A 261 6.37 -4.13 26.07
C GLU A 261 6.24 -5.52 25.42
N GLN A 262 5.02 -5.97 25.12
CA GLN A 262 4.75 -7.27 24.47
C GLN A 262 4.70 -7.16 22.94
N VAL A 263 4.62 -5.94 22.37
CA VAL A 263 4.40 -5.71 20.93
C VAL A 263 5.44 -6.44 20.07
N ILE A 264 6.71 -6.34 20.43
CA ILE A 264 7.78 -6.95 19.63
C ILE A 264 7.68 -8.47 19.64
N SER A 265 7.47 -9.09 20.80
CA SER A 265 7.30 -10.55 20.91
C SER A 265 6.09 -11.04 20.12
N VAL A 266 4.96 -10.31 20.20
CA VAL A 266 3.74 -10.64 19.46
C VAL A 266 3.95 -10.55 17.96
N VAL A 267 4.55 -9.46 17.48
CA VAL A 267 4.81 -9.25 16.04
C VAL A 267 5.77 -10.30 15.51
N ARG A 268 6.83 -10.62 16.25
CA ARG A 268 7.76 -11.70 15.91
C ARG A 268 7.04 -13.05 15.87
N GLY A 269 6.23 -13.39 16.86
CA GLY A 269 5.48 -14.64 16.91
C GLY A 269 4.54 -14.82 15.71
N VAL A 270 3.81 -13.77 15.31
CA VAL A 270 2.98 -13.81 14.10
C VAL A 270 3.82 -14.02 12.83
N ALA A 271 4.99 -13.37 12.74
CA ALA A 271 5.90 -13.54 11.60
C ALA A 271 6.47 -14.97 11.54
N GLU A 272 6.74 -15.59 12.69
CA GLU A 272 7.19 -16.98 12.80
C GLU A 272 6.10 -17.99 12.43
N ILE A 273 4.84 -17.78 12.84
CA ILE A 273 3.70 -18.58 12.39
C ILE A 273 3.62 -18.52 10.86
N PHE A 274 3.71 -17.33 10.29
CA PHE A 274 3.67 -17.15 8.84
C PHE A 274 4.84 -17.84 8.15
N ARG A 275 6.07 -17.68 8.66
CA ARG A 275 7.29 -18.31 8.13
C ARG A 275 7.17 -19.83 8.10
N ALA A 276 6.63 -20.42 9.17
CA ALA A 276 6.47 -21.87 9.34
C ALA A 276 5.32 -22.48 8.53
N SER A 277 4.43 -21.66 7.95
CA SER A 277 3.23 -22.14 7.25
C SER A 277 3.57 -22.69 5.85
N GLU A 278 3.99 -23.96 5.77
CA GLU A 278 4.37 -24.62 4.50
C GLU A 278 3.20 -24.70 3.51
N VAL A 279 1.95 -24.79 3.98
CA VAL A 279 0.75 -24.80 3.12
C VAL A 279 0.65 -23.53 2.26
N LEU A 280 1.12 -22.39 2.76
CA LEU A 280 1.12 -21.14 2.04
C LEU A 280 2.23 -21.03 0.97
N ARG A 281 3.17 -21.97 0.93
CA ARG A 281 4.26 -21.99 -0.05
C ARG A 281 3.93 -22.76 -1.33
N GLN A 282 2.81 -23.48 -1.34
CA GLN A 282 2.41 -24.32 -2.46
C GLN A 282 1.89 -23.54 -3.67
N SER A 283 1.33 -22.33 -3.45
CA SER A 283 0.81 -21.46 -4.50
C SER A 283 1.20 -20.00 -4.27
N ARG A 284 1.81 -19.37 -5.26
CA ARG A 284 2.18 -17.93 -5.19
C ARG A 284 0.98 -16.99 -5.05
N GLU A 285 -0.17 -17.39 -5.52
CA GLU A 285 -1.41 -16.61 -5.49
C GLU A 285 -2.05 -16.67 -4.09
N LYS A 286 -1.93 -17.81 -3.42
CA LYS A 286 -2.53 -18.12 -2.11
C LYS A 286 -1.51 -18.12 -0.96
N ALA A 287 -0.37 -17.45 -1.12
CA ALA A 287 0.74 -17.45 -0.17
C ALA A 287 0.67 -16.36 0.93
N ARG A 288 -0.40 -15.54 0.98
CA ARG A 288 -0.57 -14.50 2.01
C ARG A 288 -1.15 -15.10 3.30
N LEU A 289 -0.81 -14.48 4.45
CA LEU A 289 -1.28 -14.92 5.78
C LEU A 289 -2.81 -15.12 5.84
N LYS A 290 -3.58 -14.26 5.21
CA LYS A 290 -5.05 -14.33 5.16
C LYS A 290 -5.59 -15.68 4.67
N PHE A 291 -4.85 -16.42 3.87
CA PHE A 291 -5.30 -17.71 3.36
C PHE A 291 -5.31 -18.81 4.44
N LEU A 292 -4.65 -18.62 5.58
CA LEU A 292 -4.86 -19.48 6.74
C LEU A 292 -6.34 -19.47 7.16
N PHE A 293 -6.95 -18.27 7.17
CA PHE A 293 -8.36 -18.08 7.52
C PHE A 293 -9.30 -18.45 6.36
N LEU A 294 -8.97 -18.04 5.14
CA LEU A 294 -9.85 -18.22 3.97
C LEU A 294 -9.92 -19.66 3.48
N GLU A 295 -8.84 -20.46 3.60
CA GLU A 295 -8.75 -21.78 2.95
C GLU A 295 -8.26 -22.91 3.86
N HIS A 296 -7.58 -22.58 4.98
CA HIS A 296 -6.96 -23.60 5.82
C HIS A 296 -7.62 -23.75 7.20
N GLY A 297 -8.83 -23.22 7.36
CA GLY A 297 -9.68 -23.47 8.54
C GLY A 297 -9.21 -22.85 9.85
N TRP A 298 -8.27 -21.88 9.80
CA TRP A 298 -7.86 -21.16 11.00
C TRP A 298 -8.96 -20.20 11.45
N THR A 299 -9.17 -20.12 12.76
CA THR A 299 -10.06 -19.14 13.41
C THR A 299 -9.25 -18.15 14.25
N ALA A 300 -9.89 -17.10 14.74
CA ALA A 300 -9.25 -16.14 15.66
C ALA A 300 -8.70 -16.86 16.90
N GLU A 301 -9.47 -17.78 17.45
CA GLU A 301 -9.13 -18.56 18.65
C GLU A 301 -7.94 -19.48 18.41
N SER A 302 -7.95 -20.25 17.32
CA SER A 302 -6.85 -21.17 17.00
C SER A 302 -5.56 -20.41 16.70
N PHE A 303 -5.65 -19.25 16.03
CA PHE A 303 -4.49 -18.40 15.76
C PHE A 303 -3.92 -17.81 17.06
N LEU A 304 -4.78 -17.32 17.96
CA LEU A 304 -4.37 -16.77 19.25
C LEU A 304 -3.71 -17.82 20.14
N ALA A 305 -4.26 -19.04 20.16
CA ALA A 305 -3.68 -20.15 20.93
C ALA A 305 -2.27 -20.51 20.43
N GLU A 306 -2.09 -20.67 19.11
CA GLU A 306 -0.77 -20.91 18.49
C GLU A 306 0.21 -19.75 18.78
N LEU A 307 -0.26 -18.50 18.68
CA LEU A 307 0.56 -17.33 18.97
C LEU A 307 1.06 -17.34 20.42
N GLN A 308 0.18 -17.55 21.39
CA GLN A 308 0.53 -17.59 22.83
C GLN A 308 1.51 -18.73 23.14
N GLN A 309 1.30 -19.90 22.56
CA GLN A 309 2.22 -21.03 22.68
C GLN A 309 3.61 -20.68 22.15
N ARG A 310 3.67 -20.03 20.98
CA ARG A 310 4.93 -19.71 20.29
C ARG A 310 5.75 -18.65 21.03
N ILE A 311 5.08 -17.62 21.56
CA ILE A 311 5.77 -16.56 22.30
C ILE A 311 5.99 -16.92 23.78
N GLY A 312 5.41 -18.00 24.29
CA GLY A 312 5.52 -18.42 25.69
C GLY A 312 4.85 -17.46 26.67
N LEU A 313 3.85 -16.69 26.22
CA LEU A 313 3.14 -15.69 27.02
C LEU A 313 1.64 -15.89 26.89
N SER A 314 0.94 -15.81 28.03
CA SER A 314 -0.51 -15.63 28.04
C SER A 314 -0.82 -14.15 27.84
N LEU A 315 -1.66 -13.85 26.86
CA LEU A 315 -2.12 -12.48 26.59
C LEU A 315 -3.44 -12.25 27.34
N ASP A 316 -3.58 -11.09 27.94
CA ASP A 316 -4.84 -10.69 28.58
C ASP A 316 -5.97 -10.64 27.52
N PRO A 317 -7.22 -10.94 27.90
CA PRO A 317 -8.37 -10.77 27.00
C PRO A 317 -8.47 -9.34 26.46
N GLY A 318 -8.91 -9.23 25.22
CA GLY A 318 -9.14 -7.95 24.57
C GLY A 318 -10.29 -7.17 25.21
N GLU A 319 -10.23 -5.88 25.11
CA GLU A 319 -11.32 -4.98 25.49
C GLU A 319 -12.13 -4.59 24.26
N ARG A 320 -13.37 -4.12 24.51
CA ARG A 320 -14.16 -3.54 23.43
C ARG A 320 -13.45 -2.29 22.90
N GLU A 321 -13.11 -2.30 21.63
CA GLU A 321 -12.48 -1.15 20.98
C GLU A 321 -13.45 0.02 20.88
N GLU A 322 -12.97 1.19 21.23
CA GLU A 322 -13.58 2.45 20.80
C GLU A 322 -13.15 2.69 19.35
N ILE A 323 -13.89 2.09 18.42
CA ILE A 323 -13.62 2.29 17.00
C ILE A 323 -14.01 3.73 16.66
N PRO A 324 -13.12 4.48 15.97
CA PRO A 324 -13.38 5.89 15.66
C PRO A 324 -14.64 6.07 14.85
N ALA A 325 -15.33 7.19 15.08
CA ALA A 325 -16.37 7.66 14.18
C ALA A 325 -15.86 7.70 12.73
N ASP A 326 -16.78 7.76 11.78
CA ASP A 326 -16.49 7.74 10.32
C ASP A 326 -15.75 9.03 9.90
N ILE A 327 -14.49 9.14 10.32
CA ILE A 327 -13.64 10.30 10.03
C ILE A 327 -12.49 9.83 9.15
N HIS A 328 -12.51 10.28 7.91
CA HIS A 328 -11.36 10.17 7.03
C HIS A 328 -10.39 11.32 7.30
N ARG A 329 -9.15 11.01 7.65
CA ARG A 329 -8.08 12.01 7.84
C ARG A 329 -7.01 11.87 6.77
N ASP A 330 -6.94 12.83 5.85
CA ASP A 330 -5.88 12.91 4.82
C ASP A 330 -4.66 13.71 5.29
N HIS A 331 -4.80 14.43 6.41
CA HIS A 331 -3.78 15.29 7.03
C HIS A 331 -3.34 16.49 6.18
N VAL A 332 -4.06 16.85 5.12
CA VAL A 332 -3.80 18.06 4.31
C VAL A 332 -4.37 19.28 5.01
N GLY A 333 -3.63 20.39 5.00
CA GLY A 333 -4.01 21.63 5.69
C GLY A 333 -3.01 22.05 6.75
N VAL A 334 -3.34 23.13 7.46
CA VAL A 334 -2.62 23.62 8.65
C VAL A 334 -3.40 23.22 9.88
N HIS A 335 -2.77 22.50 10.80
CA HIS A 335 -3.45 21.95 11.97
C HIS A 335 -2.58 22.07 13.23
N ASP A 336 -3.21 22.36 14.37
CA ASP A 336 -2.53 22.41 15.65
C ASP A 336 -2.01 21.01 16.05
N GLN A 337 -0.85 20.97 16.71
CA GLN A 337 -0.29 19.79 17.37
C GLN A 337 -0.59 19.82 18.88
N LYS A 338 -0.31 18.72 19.57
CA LYS A 338 -0.40 18.68 21.05
C LYS A 338 0.65 19.57 21.73
N GLN A 339 1.75 19.89 21.04
CA GLN A 339 2.78 20.78 21.52
C GLN A 339 2.31 22.24 21.34
N PRO A 340 2.21 23.03 22.44
CA PRO A 340 1.74 24.42 22.34
C PRO A 340 2.59 25.27 21.39
N GLY A 341 1.93 26.06 20.55
CA GLY A 341 2.58 26.97 19.61
C GLY A 341 3.15 26.29 18.36
N LEU A 342 2.98 24.98 18.21
CA LEU A 342 3.41 24.24 17.03
C LEU A 342 2.22 23.71 16.21
N VAL A 343 2.42 23.68 14.89
CA VAL A 343 1.47 23.13 13.93
C VAL A 343 2.17 22.13 13.01
N TYR A 344 1.42 21.23 12.40
CA TYR A 344 1.87 20.53 11.21
C TYR A 344 1.18 21.10 9.98
N ILE A 345 1.89 21.07 8.87
CA ILE A 345 1.39 21.51 7.56
C ILE A 345 1.44 20.34 6.61
N GLY A 346 0.26 19.90 6.19
CA GLY A 346 0.09 18.84 5.21
C GLY A 346 -0.10 19.41 3.81
N ALA A 347 0.77 19.00 2.89
CA ALA A 347 0.67 19.36 1.49
C ALA A 347 0.13 18.18 0.67
N SER A 348 -0.83 18.47 -0.20
CA SER A 348 -1.32 17.49 -1.17
C SER A 348 -0.28 17.25 -2.26
N VAL A 349 0.12 15.99 -2.42
CA VAL A 349 1.02 15.55 -3.49
C VAL A 349 0.20 14.72 -4.45
N LEU A 350 -0.45 15.39 -5.40
CA LEU A 350 -1.37 14.73 -6.34
C LEU A 350 -0.74 13.48 -6.95
N ARG A 351 -1.43 12.34 -6.79
CA ARG A 351 -0.94 11.02 -7.24
C ARG A 351 0.39 10.56 -6.60
N GLY A 352 0.85 11.21 -5.54
CA GLY A 352 2.11 10.92 -4.86
C GLY A 352 3.38 11.24 -5.65
N ARG A 353 3.29 11.90 -6.81
CA ARG A 353 4.47 12.24 -7.63
C ARG A 353 5.04 13.59 -7.22
N ILE A 354 6.34 13.61 -6.89
CA ILE A 354 7.06 14.75 -6.36
C ILE A 354 8.38 14.95 -7.11
N THR A 355 8.78 16.21 -7.29
CA THR A 355 10.04 16.57 -7.96
C THR A 355 11.18 16.76 -6.95
N PRO A 356 12.46 16.69 -7.38
CA PRO A 356 13.60 17.03 -6.55
C PRO A 356 13.52 18.43 -5.95
N GLN A 357 13.07 19.43 -6.73
CA GLN A 357 12.91 20.81 -6.29
C GLN A 357 11.90 20.93 -5.15
N GLN A 358 10.76 20.22 -5.26
CA GLN A 358 9.74 20.16 -4.21
C GLN A 358 10.26 19.50 -2.93
N LEU A 359 11.05 18.41 -3.07
CA LEU A 359 11.67 17.74 -1.92
C LEU A 359 12.71 18.65 -1.24
N HIS A 360 13.58 19.34 -2.01
CA HIS A 360 14.53 20.31 -1.45
C HIS A 360 13.81 21.44 -0.73
N LEU A 361 12.77 22.02 -1.34
CA LEU A 361 11.97 23.07 -0.70
C LEU A 361 11.37 22.59 0.62
N ALA A 362 10.77 21.40 0.65
CA ALA A 362 10.19 20.84 1.88
C ALA A 362 11.25 20.69 2.98
N ALA A 363 12.46 20.24 2.63
CA ALA A 363 13.58 20.15 3.56
C ALA A 363 14.05 21.53 4.04
N ASP A 364 14.15 22.51 3.15
CA ASP A 364 14.58 23.88 3.48
C ASP A 364 13.58 24.59 4.39
N LEU A 365 12.28 24.39 4.15
CA LEU A 365 11.22 24.92 5.01
C LEU A 365 11.22 24.25 6.39
N ALA A 366 11.44 22.94 6.44
CA ALA A 366 11.50 22.19 7.70
C ALA A 366 12.72 22.63 8.55
N ASP A 367 13.88 22.88 7.95
CA ASP A 367 15.06 23.38 8.67
C ASP A 367 14.89 24.83 9.14
N ARG A 368 14.26 25.67 8.34
CA ARG A 368 14.15 27.10 8.63
C ARG A 368 13.04 27.43 9.64
N TYR A 369 11.91 26.74 9.56
CA TYR A 369 10.70 27.10 10.30
C TYR A 369 10.21 26.02 11.28
N ALA A 370 10.85 24.87 11.29
CA ALA A 370 10.48 23.72 12.11
C ALA A 370 11.72 23.10 12.80
N ASP A 371 11.71 21.77 12.99
CA ASP A 371 12.77 21.01 13.65
C ASP A 371 13.52 20.05 12.72
N GLY A 372 13.44 20.26 11.41
CA GLY A 372 14.13 19.43 10.43
C GLY A 372 13.49 18.08 10.14
N HIS A 373 12.19 17.91 10.40
CA HIS A 373 11.46 16.67 10.15
C HIS A 373 10.35 16.82 9.10
N VAL A 374 10.30 15.84 8.20
CA VAL A 374 9.29 15.68 7.16
C VAL A 374 8.67 14.29 7.30
N ARG A 375 7.39 14.12 6.99
CA ARG A 375 6.71 12.84 7.09
C ARG A 375 5.89 12.52 5.84
N ASN A 376 5.93 11.27 5.41
CA ASN A 376 5.05 10.76 4.34
C ASN A 376 3.77 10.18 4.93
N THR A 377 2.65 10.35 4.24
CA THR A 377 1.36 9.76 4.64
C THR A 377 1.01 8.52 3.80
N VAL A 378 0.06 7.72 4.29
CA VAL A 378 -0.51 6.59 3.52
C VAL A 378 -1.40 7.06 2.37
N MET A 379 -1.81 8.34 2.37
CA MET A 379 -2.54 9.00 1.28
C MET A 379 -1.59 9.61 0.22
N GLN A 380 -0.33 9.20 0.21
CA GLN A 380 0.70 9.67 -0.74
C GLN A 380 1.02 11.19 -0.60
N ASN A 381 0.72 11.79 0.52
CA ASN A 381 0.98 13.21 0.83
C ASN A 381 2.23 13.39 1.69
N LEU A 382 2.65 14.64 1.86
CA LEU A 382 3.84 15.03 2.60
C LEU A 382 3.46 16.03 3.71
N LEU A 383 4.05 15.87 4.90
CA LEU A 383 3.86 16.78 6.02
C LEU A 383 5.18 17.41 6.43
N ILE A 384 5.18 18.71 6.75
CA ILE A 384 6.20 19.37 7.56
C ILE A 384 5.61 19.49 8.97
N VAL A 385 6.33 18.99 9.95
CA VAL A 385 5.86 18.92 11.34
C VAL A 385 6.66 19.86 12.24
N ASN A 386 6.12 20.18 13.42
CA ASN A 386 6.74 21.06 14.41
C ASN A 386 7.03 22.49 13.88
N VAL A 387 6.22 22.96 12.93
CA VAL A 387 6.31 24.33 12.41
C VAL A 387 5.82 25.31 13.46
N ARG A 388 6.57 26.40 13.70
CA ARG A 388 6.12 27.48 14.58
C ARG A 388 4.84 28.12 14.02
N LYS A 389 3.82 28.30 14.84
CA LYS A 389 2.50 28.77 14.42
C LYS A 389 2.55 30.11 13.69
N GLU A 390 3.43 31.01 14.11
CA GLU A 390 3.65 32.31 13.46
C GLU A 390 4.21 32.19 12.03
N SER A 391 4.89 31.10 11.69
CA SER A 391 5.45 30.85 10.37
C SER A 391 4.52 30.04 9.45
N ALA A 392 3.40 29.54 9.98
CA ALA A 392 2.54 28.59 9.26
C ALA A 392 2.01 29.13 7.91
N ALA A 393 1.55 30.38 7.89
CA ALA A 393 1.03 31.01 6.68
C ALA A 393 2.09 31.14 5.58
N LEU A 394 3.34 31.50 5.96
CA LEU A 394 4.45 31.59 5.04
C LEU A 394 4.83 30.22 4.45
N VAL A 395 4.98 29.22 5.30
CA VAL A 395 5.31 27.84 4.86
C VAL A 395 4.22 27.29 3.94
N ALA A 396 2.95 27.50 4.27
CA ALA A 396 1.82 27.06 3.45
C ALA A 396 1.80 27.77 2.08
N ALA A 397 2.12 29.06 2.04
CA ALA A 397 2.20 29.82 0.79
C ALA A 397 3.36 29.35 -0.10
N GLU A 398 4.56 29.13 0.45
CA GLU A 398 5.72 28.64 -0.30
C GLU A 398 5.50 27.22 -0.87
N LEU A 399 4.92 26.31 -0.09
CA LEU A 399 4.53 24.98 -0.56
C LEU A 399 3.52 25.06 -1.72
N THR A 400 2.48 25.88 -1.56
CA THR A 400 1.44 26.04 -2.57
C THR A 400 2.00 26.64 -3.87
N ALA A 401 2.86 27.65 -3.78
CA ALA A 401 3.53 28.26 -4.94
C ALA A 401 4.43 27.25 -5.70
N ALA A 402 4.98 26.27 -5.00
CA ALA A 402 5.77 25.18 -5.59
C ALA A 402 4.91 24.02 -6.15
N GLY A 403 3.57 24.15 -6.18
CA GLY A 403 2.66 23.10 -6.67
C GLY A 403 2.42 21.97 -5.66
N LEU A 404 2.60 22.25 -4.37
CA LEU A 404 2.25 21.40 -3.24
C LEU A 404 1.14 22.09 -2.41
N PRO A 405 -0.11 22.12 -2.89
CA PRO A 405 -1.16 22.91 -2.26
C PRO A 405 -1.50 22.39 -0.85
N VAL A 406 -1.58 23.31 0.09
CA VAL A 406 -2.02 23.08 1.47
C VAL A 406 -3.55 23.14 1.57
N HIS A 407 -4.18 23.89 0.67
CA HIS A 407 -5.63 23.94 0.47
C HIS A 407 -5.94 23.39 -0.91
N ALA A 408 -6.32 22.11 -0.97
CA ALA A 408 -6.61 21.40 -2.21
C ALA A 408 -8.07 20.94 -2.23
N SER A 409 -8.61 20.73 -3.43
CA SER A 409 -9.95 20.16 -3.61
C SER A 409 -10.08 18.77 -2.97
N VAL A 410 -11.29 18.35 -2.67
CA VAL A 410 -11.56 16.99 -2.15
C VAL A 410 -11.10 15.92 -3.15
N PHE A 411 -11.14 16.22 -4.45
CA PHE A 411 -10.64 15.32 -5.49
C PHE A 411 -9.13 15.18 -5.46
N ALA A 412 -8.37 16.30 -5.36
CA ALA A 412 -6.92 16.25 -5.26
C ALA A 412 -6.44 15.57 -3.97
N ARG A 413 -7.11 15.82 -2.84
CA ARG A 413 -6.79 15.25 -1.53
C ARG A 413 -7.10 13.76 -1.42
N GLY A 414 -8.19 13.31 -2.03
CA GLY A 414 -8.69 11.95 -1.95
C GLY A 414 -8.22 11.00 -3.05
N THR A 415 -7.54 11.52 -4.10
CA THR A 415 -7.09 10.69 -5.22
C THR A 415 -5.77 9.98 -4.94
N ILE A 416 -5.83 8.64 -4.91
CA ILE A 416 -4.64 7.76 -4.85
C ILE A 416 -4.47 7.04 -6.18
N ALA A 417 -3.22 6.96 -6.66
CA ALA A 417 -2.88 6.20 -7.84
C ALA A 417 -1.71 5.25 -7.59
N CYS A 418 -1.81 4.01 -8.07
CA CYS A 418 -0.67 3.10 -8.10
C CYS A 418 0.36 3.54 -9.17
N THR A 419 1.45 2.79 -9.29
CA THR A 419 2.52 3.09 -10.26
C THR A 419 2.04 3.05 -11.72
N GLY A 420 1.06 2.18 -12.06
CA GLY A 420 0.50 2.09 -13.41
C GLY A 420 1.44 1.55 -14.47
N LEU A 421 0.96 1.63 -15.72
CA LEU A 421 1.61 1.07 -16.89
C LEU A 421 2.96 1.73 -17.21
N GLU A 422 3.17 2.96 -16.77
CA GLU A 422 4.43 3.69 -17.00
C GLU A 422 5.66 2.90 -16.52
N PHE A 423 5.54 2.19 -15.38
CA PHE A 423 6.67 1.48 -14.77
C PHE A 423 6.38 0.03 -14.36
N CYS A 424 5.11 -0.34 -14.19
CA CYS A 424 4.77 -1.66 -13.66
C CYS A 424 4.51 -2.68 -14.76
N LYS A 425 5.25 -3.78 -14.80
CA LYS A 425 5.07 -4.90 -15.75
C LYS A 425 3.71 -5.59 -15.65
N LEU A 426 3.01 -5.44 -14.51
CA LEU A 426 1.73 -6.10 -14.24
C LEU A 426 0.53 -5.21 -14.53
N ALA A 427 0.73 -3.92 -14.76
CA ALA A 427 -0.36 -2.97 -15.02
C ALA A 427 -0.95 -3.18 -16.41
N LEU A 428 -2.26 -2.96 -16.52
CA LEU A 428 -3.04 -2.99 -17.75
C LEU A 428 -3.29 -1.60 -18.30
N THR A 429 -3.36 -0.60 -17.40
CA THR A 429 -3.68 0.79 -17.74
C THR A 429 -2.69 1.76 -17.11
N GLU A 430 -2.60 2.94 -17.70
CA GLU A 430 -1.96 4.08 -17.08
C GLU A 430 -2.78 4.53 -15.85
N THR A 431 -2.11 4.98 -14.81
CA THR A 431 -2.79 5.42 -13.58
C THR A 431 -2.39 6.81 -13.13
N LYS A 432 -1.10 7.14 -13.14
CA LYS A 432 -0.61 8.41 -12.60
C LYS A 432 -1.00 9.61 -13.46
N SER A 433 -0.81 9.54 -14.77
CA SER A 433 -1.23 10.59 -15.69
C SER A 433 -2.74 10.66 -15.80
N PHE A 434 -3.40 9.50 -15.79
CA PHE A 434 -4.85 9.40 -15.74
C PHE A 434 -5.43 10.05 -14.47
N ALA A 435 -4.86 9.77 -13.29
CA ALA A 435 -5.30 10.39 -12.04
C ALA A 435 -5.21 11.92 -12.06
N ARG A 436 -4.11 12.47 -12.62
CA ARG A 436 -3.97 13.92 -12.76
C ARG A 436 -5.01 14.53 -13.67
N TRP A 437 -5.27 13.89 -14.79
CA TRP A 437 -6.29 14.32 -15.73
C TRP A 437 -7.69 14.20 -15.11
N LEU A 438 -8.02 13.05 -14.55
CA LEU A 438 -9.33 12.79 -13.92
C LEU A 438 -9.64 13.78 -12.79
N THR A 439 -8.64 14.09 -11.94
CA THR A 439 -8.82 15.06 -10.86
C THR A 439 -9.22 16.43 -11.40
N ARG A 440 -8.55 16.93 -12.45
CA ARG A 440 -8.88 18.21 -13.08
C ARG A 440 -10.26 18.20 -13.72
N GLU A 441 -10.59 17.14 -14.46
CA GLU A 441 -11.94 17.00 -15.03
C GLU A 441 -13.04 17.04 -13.97
N LEU A 442 -12.82 16.40 -12.81
CA LEU A 442 -13.80 16.42 -11.72
C LEU A 442 -13.85 17.79 -11.00
N GLU A 443 -12.73 18.48 -10.84
CA GLU A 443 -12.69 19.84 -10.32
C GLU A 443 -13.47 20.82 -11.22
N ASP A 444 -13.33 20.71 -12.53
CA ASP A 444 -14.02 21.55 -13.51
C ASP A 444 -15.53 21.24 -13.60
N ARG A 445 -15.91 19.95 -13.49
CA ARG A 445 -17.31 19.48 -13.59
C ARG A 445 -18.11 19.69 -12.30
N LEU A 446 -17.46 19.53 -11.15
CA LEU A 446 -18.07 19.52 -9.83
C LEU A 446 -17.38 20.52 -8.88
N PRO A 447 -17.29 21.82 -9.26
CA PRO A 447 -16.52 22.81 -8.48
C PRO A 447 -17.09 23.07 -7.08
N ALA A 448 -18.37 22.76 -6.84
CA ALA A 448 -19.03 22.94 -5.55
C ALA A 448 -19.12 21.64 -4.72
N PHE A 449 -18.44 20.57 -5.14
CA PHE A 449 -18.46 19.31 -4.39
C PHE A 449 -17.44 19.36 -3.26
N GLU A 450 -17.92 19.31 -2.00
CA GLU A 450 -17.10 19.45 -0.79
C GLU A 450 -17.07 18.19 0.09
N GLU A 451 -17.89 17.17 -0.24
CA GLU A 451 -17.92 15.93 0.54
C GLU A 451 -16.58 15.18 0.43
N GLN A 452 -16.07 14.70 1.56
CA GLN A 452 -14.82 13.91 1.57
C GLN A 452 -14.96 12.66 0.71
N LEU A 453 -13.98 12.42 -0.16
CA LEU A 453 -13.99 11.33 -1.13
C LEU A 453 -12.63 10.62 -1.14
N LYS A 454 -12.66 9.29 -1.08
CA LYS A 454 -11.51 8.44 -1.44
C LYS A 454 -11.73 7.90 -2.85
N LEU A 455 -10.97 8.43 -3.81
CA LEU A 455 -10.96 7.99 -5.22
C LEU A 455 -9.65 7.24 -5.50
N HIS A 456 -9.69 5.91 -5.51
CA HIS A 456 -8.48 5.11 -5.61
C HIS A 456 -8.38 4.40 -6.96
N ILE A 457 -7.26 4.61 -7.64
CA ILE A 457 -6.98 4.15 -8.99
C ILE A 457 -5.91 3.06 -8.98
N THR A 458 -6.24 1.89 -9.51
CA THR A 458 -5.27 0.79 -9.67
C THR A 458 -5.24 0.30 -11.10
N GLY A 459 -4.05 0.05 -11.63
CA GLY A 459 -3.85 -0.36 -13.03
C GLY A 459 -4.09 -1.85 -13.31
N CYS A 460 -4.42 -2.65 -12.30
CA CYS A 460 -4.65 -4.09 -12.41
C CYS A 460 -5.27 -4.67 -11.13
N PRO A 461 -5.75 -5.95 -11.12
CA PRO A 461 -6.38 -6.58 -9.95
C PRO A 461 -5.52 -6.69 -8.69
N ASN A 462 -4.21 -6.39 -8.74
CA ASN A 462 -3.32 -6.44 -7.56
C ASN A 462 -3.63 -5.39 -6.49
N SER A 463 -4.48 -4.42 -6.77
CA SER A 463 -4.96 -3.42 -5.80
C SER A 463 -3.83 -2.65 -5.10
N CYS A 464 -2.79 -2.26 -5.83
CA CYS A 464 -1.70 -1.48 -5.26
C CYS A 464 -2.13 -0.06 -4.89
N GLY A 465 -3.14 0.50 -5.56
CA GLY A 465 -3.82 1.75 -5.23
C GLY A 465 -4.91 1.60 -4.17
N GLN A 466 -5.12 0.40 -3.61
CA GLN A 466 -6.06 0.14 -2.52
C GLN A 466 -7.54 0.43 -2.87
N HIS A 467 -7.96 0.20 -4.11
CA HIS A 467 -9.31 0.52 -4.61
C HIS A 467 -10.45 -0.17 -3.83
N TRP A 468 -10.17 -1.29 -3.15
CA TRP A 468 -11.15 -2.02 -2.35
C TRP A 468 -11.60 -1.34 -1.07
N ILE A 469 -10.90 -0.29 -0.62
CA ILE A 469 -11.24 0.46 0.61
C ILE A 469 -11.59 1.93 0.33
N ALA A 470 -11.82 2.25 -0.93
CA ALA A 470 -12.20 3.58 -1.39
C ALA A 470 -13.72 3.73 -1.48
N ASP A 471 -14.21 4.95 -1.34
CA ASP A 471 -15.61 5.27 -1.64
C ASP A 471 -15.91 4.96 -3.11
N ILE A 472 -14.99 5.37 -4.01
CA ILE A 472 -14.98 5.01 -5.42
C ILE A 472 -13.60 4.42 -5.75
N GLY A 473 -13.56 3.11 -5.98
CA GLY A 473 -12.38 2.41 -6.44
C GLY A 473 -12.51 2.06 -7.93
N ILE A 474 -11.47 2.33 -8.71
CA ILE A 474 -11.45 1.93 -10.12
C ILE A 474 -10.26 1.03 -10.44
N GLU A 475 -10.52 -0.04 -11.18
CA GLU A 475 -9.55 -1.06 -11.57
C GLU A 475 -9.33 -1.07 -13.07
N GLY A 476 -8.08 -0.90 -13.50
CA GLY A 476 -7.69 -0.86 -14.90
C GLY A 476 -7.98 -2.14 -15.67
N LYS A 477 -8.51 -1.96 -16.87
CA LYS A 477 -8.85 -2.99 -17.85
C LYS A 477 -8.49 -2.50 -19.26
N LYS A 478 -8.48 -3.43 -20.21
CA LYS A 478 -8.47 -3.11 -21.65
C LYS A 478 -9.78 -3.56 -22.26
N ILE A 479 -10.37 -2.69 -23.09
CA ILE A 479 -11.57 -3.03 -23.87
C ILE A 479 -11.33 -2.74 -25.35
N LYS A 480 -12.07 -3.42 -26.22
CA LYS A 480 -12.09 -3.11 -27.65
C LYS A 480 -13.16 -2.07 -27.92
N GLN A 481 -12.77 -0.93 -28.47
CA GLN A 481 -13.65 0.14 -28.90
C GLN A 481 -13.23 0.57 -30.32
N ASP A 482 -14.17 0.61 -31.25
CA ASP A 482 -13.94 0.97 -32.65
C ASP A 482 -12.75 0.22 -33.29
N GLY A 483 -12.64 -1.07 -33.00
CA GLY A 483 -11.60 -1.94 -33.52
C GLY A 483 -10.24 -1.83 -32.80
N ARG A 484 -10.05 -0.90 -31.85
CA ARG A 484 -8.80 -0.65 -31.11
C ARG A 484 -8.93 -1.03 -29.64
N MET A 485 -7.82 -1.47 -29.04
CA MET A 485 -7.74 -1.68 -27.60
C MET A 485 -7.52 -0.33 -26.91
N VAL A 486 -8.42 0.03 -26.01
CA VAL A 486 -8.36 1.27 -25.21
C VAL A 486 -8.32 0.96 -23.72
N ASP A 487 -7.77 1.89 -22.95
CA ASP A 487 -7.83 1.84 -21.50
C ASP A 487 -9.27 2.00 -21.02
N ALA A 488 -9.64 1.20 -20.04
CA ALA A 488 -10.95 1.21 -19.40
C ALA A 488 -10.80 0.96 -17.90
N TYR A 489 -11.84 1.29 -17.15
CA TYR A 489 -11.84 1.06 -15.70
C TYR A 489 -13.14 0.41 -15.25
N TYR A 490 -13.00 -0.58 -14.38
CA TYR A 490 -14.08 -1.26 -13.71
C TYR A 490 -14.31 -0.62 -12.33
N PHE A 491 -15.57 -0.39 -11.96
CA PHE A 491 -15.93 0.33 -10.74
C PHE A 491 -16.24 -0.61 -9.57
N CYS A 492 -15.67 -0.26 -8.41
CA CYS A 492 -15.98 -0.82 -7.11
C CYS A 492 -16.38 0.36 -6.18
N VAL A 493 -17.47 0.25 -5.46
CA VAL A 493 -18.05 1.36 -4.70
C VAL A 493 -18.34 0.96 -3.26
N GLY A 494 -18.22 1.91 -2.32
CA GLY A 494 -18.60 1.75 -0.93
C GLY A 494 -17.60 1.00 -0.06
N GLY A 495 -16.31 1.05 -0.41
CA GLY A 495 -15.24 0.58 0.49
C GLY A 495 -15.03 1.54 1.65
N SER A 496 -14.61 0.99 2.79
CA SER A 496 -14.37 1.78 4.01
C SER A 496 -13.34 1.11 4.92
N VAL A 497 -12.83 1.89 5.87
CA VAL A 497 -11.94 1.47 6.96
C VAL A 497 -12.47 2.03 8.29
N GLY A 498 -11.93 1.58 9.42
CA GLY A 498 -12.38 2.01 10.74
C GLY A 498 -13.68 1.31 11.17
N GLN A 499 -14.56 2.03 11.85
CA GLN A 499 -15.79 1.49 12.43
C GLN A 499 -16.69 0.76 11.40
N PHE A 500 -16.67 1.21 10.17
CA PHE A 500 -17.50 0.68 9.09
C PHE A 500 -16.67 -0.03 8.03
N ALA A 501 -15.53 -0.59 8.44
CA ALA A 501 -14.63 -1.26 7.50
C ALA A 501 -15.36 -2.26 6.61
N SER A 502 -15.28 -2.05 5.31
CA SER A 502 -15.94 -2.87 4.29
C SER A 502 -15.10 -2.93 3.02
N ILE A 503 -15.20 -4.03 2.33
CA ILE A 503 -14.64 -4.17 0.98
C ILE A 503 -15.63 -3.56 -0.01
N ALA A 504 -15.13 -2.68 -0.89
CA ALA A 504 -15.93 -2.07 -1.95
C ALA A 504 -16.61 -3.13 -2.83
N ARG A 505 -17.87 -2.89 -3.15
CA ARG A 505 -18.67 -3.82 -3.96
C ARG A 505 -18.39 -3.60 -5.45
N PRO A 506 -18.09 -4.65 -6.22
CA PRO A 506 -18.10 -4.58 -7.68
C PRO A 506 -19.53 -4.33 -8.17
N VAL A 507 -19.79 -3.15 -8.77
CA VAL A 507 -21.16 -2.77 -9.16
C VAL A 507 -21.57 -3.24 -10.57
N GLY A 508 -20.68 -3.97 -11.25
CA GLY A 508 -20.96 -4.47 -12.60
C GLY A 508 -20.95 -3.38 -13.68
N TYR A 509 -20.18 -2.30 -13.48
CA TYR A 509 -20.02 -1.21 -14.44
C TYR A 509 -18.55 -1.03 -14.84
N ARG A 510 -18.34 -0.81 -16.14
CA ARG A 510 -17.04 -0.54 -16.74
C ARG A 510 -17.21 0.43 -17.90
N CYS A 511 -16.33 1.39 -18.03
CA CYS A 511 -16.33 2.30 -19.18
C CYS A 511 -14.89 2.58 -19.65
N SER A 512 -14.75 3.17 -20.83
CA SER A 512 -13.45 3.64 -21.36
C SER A 512 -12.88 4.75 -20.48
N ALA A 513 -11.57 4.91 -20.48
CA ALA A 513 -10.89 5.92 -19.67
C ALA A 513 -11.46 7.33 -19.90
N GLY A 514 -11.77 7.68 -21.15
CA GLY A 514 -12.30 9.00 -21.50
C GLY A 514 -13.70 9.31 -20.96
N THR A 515 -14.48 8.29 -20.60
CA THR A 515 -15.86 8.46 -20.07
C THR A 515 -15.95 8.28 -18.55
N VAL A 516 -14.83 8.02 -17.88
CA VAL A 516 -14.79 7.90 -16.40
C VAL A 516 -15.23 9.17 -15.68
N PRO A 517 -14.80 10.40 -16.08
CA PRO A 517 -15.24 11.63 -15.42
C PRO A 517 -16.75 11.77 -15.39
N GLU A 518 -17.42 11.55 -16.53
CA GLU A 518 -18.88 11.65 -16.66
C GLU A 518 -19.61 10.61 -15.81
N ALA A 519 -19.04 9.39 -15.70
CA ALA A 519 -19.63 8.35 -14.87
C ALA A 519 -19.56 8.72 -13.38
N ILE A 520 -18.42 9.28 -12.93
CA ILE A 520 -18.25 9.75 -11.55
C ILE A 520 -19.12 10.97 -11.28
N GLU A 521 -19.20 11.94 -12.21
CA GLU A 521 -20.07 13.10 -12.12
C GLU A 521 -21.51 12.67 -11.88
N ARG A 522 -22.09 11.79 -12.72
CA ARG A 522 -23.45 11.28 -12.53
C ARG A 522 -23.66 10.58 -11.18
N LEU A 523 -22.69 9.84 -10.71
CA LEU A 523 -22.77 9.16 -9.42
C LEU A 523 -22.80 10.15 -8.26
N LEU A 524 -21.96 11.20 -8.30
CA LEU A 524 -21.86 12.22 -7.25
C LEU A 524 -23.03 13.23 -7.32
N GLU A 525 -23.53 13.56 -8.50
CA GLU A 525 -24.78 14.30 -8.64
C GLU A 525 -25.97 13.50 -8.11
N GLY A 526 -26.00 12.18 -8.37
CA GLY A 526 -26.97 11.28 -7.79
C GLY A 526 -26.95 11.29 -6.27
N PHE A 527 -25.76 11.33 -5.67
CA PHE A 527 -25.58 11.52 -4.23
C PHE A 527 -26.15 12.87 -3.79
N ASN A 528 -25.73 13.98 -4.39
CA ASN A 528 -26.17 15.32 -4.01
C ASN A 528 -27.70 15.50 -4.08
N THR A 529 -28.34 14.86 -5.06
CA THR A 529 -29.81 15.02 -5.31
C THR A 529 -30.66 14.03 -4.54
N ARG A 530 -30.11 12.87 -4.13
CA ARG A 530 -30.91 11.77 -3.55
C ARG A 530 -30.48 11.39 -2.13
N ARG A 531 -29.45 12.06 -1.55
CA ARG A 531 -29.05 11.79 -0.16
C ARG A 531 -30.16 12.16 0.82
N GLU A 532 -30.28 11.41 1.88
CA GLU A 532 -31.26 11.61 2.95
C GLU A 532 -30.61 12.30 4.15
N GLY A 533 -31.06 13.48 4.50
CA GLY A 533 -30.52 14.26 5.62
C GLY A 533 -29.01 14.54 5.49
N ASN A 534 -28.25 14.17 6.52
CA ASN A 534 -26.79 14.34 6.57
C ASN A 534 -26.03 13.07 6.14
N GLU A 535 -26.62 12.26 5.27
CA GLU A 535 -26.01 11.05 4.74
C GLU A 535 -24.69 11.36 4.03
N ASN A 536 -23.61 10.66 4.43
CA ASN A 536 -22.33 10.74 3.73
C ASN A 536 -22.26 9.72 2.57
N LEU A 537 -21.21 9.78 1.74
CA LEU A 537 -21.05 8.91 0.57
C LEU A 537 -21.15 7.42 0.92
N ARG A 538 -20.51 6.98 2.01
CA ARG A 538 -20.56 5.58 2.44
C ARG A 538 -21.97 5.13 2.78
N GLN A 539 -22.72 5.93 3.54
CA GLN A 539 -24.11 5.64 3.91
C GLN A 539 -24.99 5.57 2.66
N PHE A 540 -24.84 6.54 1.75
CA PHE A 540 -25.53 6.56 0.47
C PHE A 540 -25.24 5.30 -0.35
N PHE A 541 -23.97 4.93 -0.53
CA PHE A 541 -23.63 3.74 -1.30
C PHE A 541 -24.15 2.46 -0.64
N ASN A 542 -24.13 2.36 0.69
CA ASN A 542 -24.65 1.19 1.40
C ASN A 542 -26.17 1.05 1.31
N ARG A 543 -26.90 2.15 1.22
CA ARG A 543 -28.37 2.16 1.07
C ARG A 543 -28.82 1.71 -0.31
N HIS A 544 -28.01 1.95 -1.34
CA HIS A 544 -28.36 1.62 -2.72
C HIS A 544 -27.88 0.22 -3.13
N THR A 545 -28.66 -0.44 -3.97
CA THR A 545 -28.31 -1.71 -4.61
C THR A 545 -27.22 -1.51 -5.66
N ASN A 546 -26.54 -2.60 -6.06
CA ASN A 546 -25.57 -2.55 -7.16
C ASN A 546 -26.22 -2.12 -8.49
N GLU A 547 -27.50 -2.46 -8.69
CA GLU A 547 -28.25 -2.08 -9.89
C GLU A 547 -28.51 -0.58 -9.95
N GLU A 548 -28.93 0.02 -8.84
CA GLU A 548 -29.15 1.48 -8.74
C GLU A 548 -27.86 2.26 -8.92
N LEU A 549 -26.77 1.85 -8.25
CA LEU A 549 -25.46 2.48 -8.41
C LEU A 549 -24.92 2.34 -9.84
N ARG A 550 -25.13 1.20 -10.47
CA ARG A 550 -24.77 0.97 -11.87
C ARG A 550 -25.58 1.86 -12.82
N ALA A 551 -26.87 2.02 -12.56
CA ALA A 551 -27.73 2.90 -13.34
C ALA A 551 -27.32 4.38 -13.22
N LEU A 552 -26.91 4.82 -12.02
CA LEU A 552 -26.33 6.16 -11.81
C LEU A 552 -25.05 6.33 -12.64
N LEU A 553 -24.10 5.41 -12.54
CA LEU A 553 -22.84 5.46 -13.30
C LEU A 553 -23.05 5.48 -14.81
N ALA A 554 -24.00 4.69 -15.31
CA ALA A 554 -24.29 4.58 -16.73
C ALA A 554 -25.17 5.73 -17.27
N GLY A 555 -25.93 6.42 -16.42
CA GLY A 555 -26.96 7.37 -16.81
C GLY A 555 -28.26 6.71 -17.34
N SER A 556 -28.35 5.39 -17.25
CA SER A 556 -29.52 4.59 -17.70
C SER A 556 -29.48 3.20 -17.07
N SER A 557 -30.59 2.47 -17.14
CA SER A 557 -30.60 1.06 -16.71
C SER A 557 -29.80 0.20 -17.70
N VAL A 558 -28.75 -0.44 -17.20
CA VAL A 558 -27.86 -1.36 -17.97
C VAL A 558 -27.62 -2.65 -17.20
N GLY A 559 -27.45 -3.75 -17.92
CA GLY A 559 -27.08 -5.03 -17.33
C GLY A 559 -25.67 -5.04 -16.71
N PRO A 560 -25.40 -5.95 -15.76
CA PRO A 560 -24.09 -6.03 -15.14
C PRO A 560 -23.05 -6.57 -16.10
N ILE A 561 -21.84 -6.00 -16.04
CA ILE A 561 -20.65 -6.52 -16.69
C ILE A 561 -19.86 -7.29 -15.62
N GLU A 562 -19.58 -8.57 -15.88
CA GLU A 562 -18.76 -9.36 -14.99
C GLU A 562 -17.34 -8.79 -14.89
N ARG A 563 -16.77 -8.91 -13.71
CA ARG A 563 -15.38 -8.53 -13.46
C ARG A 563 -14.46 -9.60 -14.02
N ASP A 564 -13.94 -9.40 -15.22
CA ASP A 564 -12.90 -10.26 -15.77
C ASP A 564 -11.65 -10.19 -14.91
N LEU A 565 -11.33 -11.25 -14.22
CA LEU A 565 -10.06 -11.36 -13.53
C LEU A 565 -9.00 -11.80 -14.56
N ALA A 566 -7.95 -11.03 -14.70
CA ALA A 566 -6.78 -11.43 -15.47
C ALA A 566 -6.09 -12.70 -14.91
N PHE A 567 -6.56 -13.22 -13.76
CA PHE A 567 -5.98 -14.32 -12.99
C PHE A 567 -7.02 -15.32 -12.44
N GLY A 568 -8.07 -15.60 -13.19
CA GLY A 568 -9.09 -16.60 -12.84
C GLY A 568 -10.32 -16.03 -12.09
N PRO A 569 -11.40 -16.82 -11.99
CA PRO A 569 -12.66 -16.38 -11.41
C PRO A 569 -12.52 -16.13 -9.89
N VAL A 570 -13.24 -15.11 -9.41
CA VAL A 570 -13.49 -14.96 -7.96
C VAL A 570 -14.39 -16.12 -7.55
N PRO A 571 -14.10 -16.87 -6.49
CA PRO A 571 -15.09 -17.79 -5.93
C PRO A 571 -16.31 -16.98 -5.50
N HIS A 572 -17.46 -17.33 -6.06
CA HIS A 572 -18.76 -16.88 -5.56
C HIS A 572 -18.92 -17.41 -4.13
N GLY A 573 -19.14 -16.54 -3.18
CA GLY A 573 -19.50 -16.93 -1.83
C GLY A 573 -18.87 -16.06 -0.76
N VAL A 574 -19.49 -14.96 -0.45
CA VAL A 574 -19.84 -14.53 0.91
C VAL A 574 -21.12 -13.69 0.76
N GLU A 575 -22.26 -14.34 0.81
CA GLU A 575 -23.47 -13.75 1.33
C GLU A 575 -23.37 -13.78 2.86
N GLY A 576 -23.52 -12.62 3.51
CA GLY A 576 -23.57 -12.50 4.97
C GLY A 576 -22.76 -11.35 5.49
#